data_02781b66fb8d456692c669c5659fe9ec
#
_entry.id   02781b66fb8d456692c669c5659fe9ec
#
_cell.length_a   1.000
_cell.length_b   1.000
_cell.length_c   1.000
_cell.angle_alpha   90.00
_cell.angle_beta   90.00
_cell.angle_gamma   90.00
#
_symmetry.space_group_name_H-M   'P 1'
#
loop_
_entity.id
_entity.type
_entity.pdbx_description
1 polymer ?
#
loop_
_entity_poly.entity_id
_entity_poly.type
_entity_poly.pdbx_seq_one_letter_code
_entity_poly.pdbx_strand_id
1 'polypeptide(L)'
;MDGWVWERTEQDARLAAGRFAADGMRLVTVRQPTSADLRETQAALAAALRLPPPAERNLDAFADTLRALRVWWQGQAVALVWEDAGLLREADERAWQLLAGLLDRAQVPTIAVVGPAGPGRVQPSPLQDGEV
;
A
#
# COMPACT_ATOMS: atom_id res chain seq x y z
N MET A 1 -13.30 7.70 3.39
CA MET A 1 -13.35 7.24 2.02
C MET A 1 -13.80 5.80 1.98
N ASP A 2 -14.63 5.50 1.04
CA ASP A 2 -15.26 4.20 1.00
C ASP A 2 -14.56 3.22 0.07
N GLY A 3 -13.29 3.44 -0.19
CA GLY A 3 -12.54 2.55 -1.06
C GLY A 3 -11.83 1.46 -0.32
N TRP A 4 -10.93 0.80 -1.03
CA TRP A 4 -10.16 -0.32 -0.52
C TRP A 4 -8.76 0.07 -0.09
N VAL A 5 -8.38 1.34 -0.26
CA VAL A 5 -7.07 1.86 0.14
C VAL A 5 -7.28 2.86 1.27
N TRP A 6 -6.71 2.55 2.43
CA TRP A 6 -6.84 3.40 3.61
C TRP A 6 -5.49 4.01 3.95
N GLU A 7 -5.45 5.34 4.00
CA GLU A 7 -4.24 6.05 4.42
C GLU A 7 -4.22 6.11 5.94
N ARG A 8 -3.11 5.69 6.51
CA ARG A 8 -3.02 5.59 7.99
C ARG A 8 -1.64 6.02 8.45
N THR A 9 -1.58 6.52 9.68
CA THR A 9 -0.30 6.70 10.34
C THR A 9 0.27 5.32 10.67
N GLU A 10 1.53 5.28 11.05
CA GLU A 10 2.17 4.01 11.37
C GLU A 10 1.44 3.27 12.48
N GLN A 11 1.05 3.99 13.54
CA GLN A 11 0.38 3.36 14.66
C GLN A 11 -0.98 2.82 14.27
N ASP A 12 -1.77 3.61 13.54
CA ASP A 12 -3.10 3.18 13.10
C ASP A 12 -2.99 2.04 12.11
N ALA A 13 -1.93 2.02 11.32
CA ALA A 13 -1.71 0.96 10.35
C ALA A 13 -1.51 -0.38 11.06
N ARG A 14 -0.79 -0.39 12.17
CA ARG A 14 -0.60 -1.63 12.93
C ARG A 14 -1.92 -2.16 13.47
N LEU A 15 -2.77 -1.27 13.97
CA LEU A 15 -4.07 -1.68 14.48
C LEU A 15 -4.94 -2.25 13.36
N ALA A 16 -4.96 -1.59 12.21
CA ALA A 16 -5.74 -2.06 11.07
C ALA A 16 -5.22 -3.40 10.57
N ALA A 17 -3.89 -3.56 10.49
CA ALA A 17 -3.30 -4.82 10.06
C ALA A 17 -3.67 -5.95 11.01
N GLY A 18 -3.67 -5.69 12.31
CA GLY A 18 -4.06 -6.69 13.29
C GLY A 18 -5.50 -7.15 13.10
N ARG A 19 -6.39 -6.23 12.72
CA ARG A 19 -7.78 -6.60 12.45
C ARG A 19 -7.91 -7.50 11.24
N PHE A 20 -7.19 -7.18 10.16
CA PHE A 20 -7.21 -8.03 8.98
C PHE A 20 -6.67 -9.41 9.28
N ALA A 21 -5.59 -9.49 10.06
CA ALA A 21 -5.02 -10.78 10.44
C ALA A 21 -6.00 -11.58 11.29
N ALA A 22 -6.70 -10.91 12.20
CA ALA A 22 -7.69 -11.57 13.05
C ALA A 22 -8.86 -12.12 12.23
N ASP A 23 -9.15 -11.49 11.08
CA ASP A 23 -10.19 -11.94 10.17
C ASP A 23 -9.70 -13.05 9.24
N GLY A 24 -8.50 -13.56 9.44
CA GLY A 24 -7.97 -14.67 8.65
C GLY A 24 -7.30 -14.27 7.35
N MET A 25 -7.10 -12.97 7.12
CA MET A 25 -6.44 -12.52 5.90
C MET A 25 -4.92 -12.66 6.01
N ARG A 26 -4.29 -12.97 4.89
CA ARG A 26 -2.83 -12.99 4.83
C ARG A 26 -2.33 -11.56 4.65
N LEU A 27 -1.46 -11.12 5.54
CA LEU A 27 -0.86 -9.80 5.41
C LEU A 27 0.36 -9.88 4.51
N VAL A 28 0.40 -9.01 3.51
CA VAL A 28 1.54 -8.88 2.62
C VAL A 28 2.10 -7.49 2.82
N THR A 29 3.35 -7.41 3.23
CA THR A 29 3.98 -6.13 3.51
C THR A 29 4.94 -5.79 2.39
N VAL A 30 4.85 -4.56 1.89
CA VAL A 30 5.78 -4.04 0.91
C VAL A 30 6.36 -2.74 1.44
N ARG A 31 7.68 -2.61 1.32
CA ARG A 31 8.37 -1.40 1.72
C ARG A 31 8.62 -0.54 0.50
N GLN A 32 8.38 0.77 0.64
CA GLN A 32 8.60 1.70 -0.46
C GLN A 32 10.07 1.68 -0.86
N PRO A 33 10.38 1.49 -2.16
CA PRO A 33 11.78 1.55 -2.61
C PRO A 33 12.40 2.92 -2.39
N THR A 34 13.72 2.92 -2.26
CA THR A 34 14.44 4.16 -2.00
C THR A 34 14.24 5.20 -3.10
N SER A 35 14.13 4.74 -4.35
CA SER A 35 13.93 5.66 -5.47
C SER A 35 12.59 6.37 -5.43
N ALA A 36 11.60 5.75 -4.81
CA ALA A 36 10.26 6.32 -4.69
C ALA A 36 9.69 6.76 -6.06
N ASP A 37 9.92 5.97 -7.11
CA ASP A 37 9.33 6.28 -8.41
C ASP A 37 8.30 5.23 -8.81
N LEU A 38 7.53 5.55 -9.86
CA LEU A 38 6.42 4.70 -10.29
C LEU A 38 6.89 3.30 -10.65
N ARG A 39 7.92 3.20 -11.45
CA ARG A 39 8.36 1.90 -11.96
C ARG A 39 8.84 0.97 -10.87
N GLU A 40 9.69 1.48 -10.00
CA GLU A 40 10.24 0.64 -8.95
C GLU A 40 9.19 0.30 -7.91
N THR A 41 8.27 1.22 -7.64
CA THR A 41 7.19 0.95 -6.73
C THR A 41 6.25 -0.11 -7.31
N GLN A 42 5.93 0.01 -8.60
CA GLN A 42 5.10 -0.98 -9.27
C GLN A 42 5.72 -2.36 -9.19
N ALA A 43 7.02 -2.46 -9.47
CA ALA A 43 7.72 -3.74 -9.42
C ALA A 43 7.72 -4.32 -8.01
N ALA A 44 7.92 -3.46 -7.00
CA ALA A 44 7.91 -3.93 -5.61
C ALA A 44 6.53 -4.44 -5.20
N LEU A 45 5.47 -3.74 -5.59
CA LEU A 45 4.11 -4.19 -5.30
C LEU A 45 3.80 -5.50 -6.00
N ALA A 46 4.18 -5.61 -7.28
CA ALA A 46 3.92 -6.82 -8.05
C ALA A 46 4.65 -8.02 -7.45
N ALA A 47 5.90 -7.82 -7.05
CA ALA A 47 6.68 -8.89 -6.45
C ALA A 47 6.09 -9.32 -5.12
N ALA A 48 5.72 -8.37 -4.27
CA ALA A 48 5.14 -8.69 -2.96
C ALA A 48 3.83 -9.44 -3.11
N LEU A 49 3.02 -9.06 -4.08
CA LEU A 49 1.72 -9.69 -4.32
C LEU A 49 1.81 -10.93 -5.19
N ARG A 50 3.01 -11.35 -5.56
CA ARG A 50 3.26 -12.57 -6.36
C ARG A 50 2.56 -12.54 -7.70
N LEU A 51 2.51 -11.38 -8.32
CA LEU A 51 1.91 -11.26 -9.64
C LEU A 51 2.88 -11.80 -10.70
N PRO A 52 2.38 -12.25 -11.87
CA PRO A 52 3.27 -12.70 -12.94
C PRO A 52 4.24 -11.61 -13.37
N PRO A 53 5.43 -11.99 -13.89
CA PRO A 53 6.47 -11.01 -14.22
C PRO A 53 6.06 -9.83 -15.10
N PRO A 54 5.17 -9.98 -16.10
CA PRO A 54 4.77 -8.80 -16.90
C PRO A 54 4.17 -7.69 -16.06
N ALA A 55 3.56 -8.00 -14.91
CA ALA A 55 2.97 -6.98 -14.04
C ALA A 55 4.01 -6.03 -13.47
N GLU A 56 5.29 -6.40 -13.47
CA GLU A 56 6.32 -5.54 -12.92
C GLU A 56 6.67 -4.37 -13.83
N ARG A 57 6.36 -4.47 -15.12
CA ARG A 57 6.75 -3.46 -16.09
C ARG A 57 5.61 -2.90 -16.92
N ASN A 58 4.46 -3.55 -16.91
CA ASN A 58 3.33 -3.15 -17.75
C ASN A 58 2.14 -2.86 -16.84
N LEU A 59 1.65 -1.62 -16.88
CA LEU A 59 0.53 -1.23 -16.01
C LEU A 59 -0.75 -1.97 -16.35
N ASP A 60 -0.99 -2.27 -17.62
CA ASP A 60 -2.18 -3.03 -17.98
C ASP A 60 -2.12 -4.44 -17.41
N ALA A 61 -0.94 -5.07 -17.51
CA ALA A 61 -0.77 -6.40 -16.93
C ALA A 61 -0.87 -6.34 -15.41
N PHE A 62 -0.36 -5.29 -14.80
CA PHE A 62 -0.47 -5.09 -13.36
C PHE A 62 -1.95 -5.02 -12.95
N ALA A 63 -2.72 -4.19 -13.65
CA ALA A 63 -4.14 -4.04 -13.34
C ALA A 63 -4.90 -5.35 -13.55
N ASP A 64 -4.64 -6.05 -14.65
CA ASP A 64 -5.33 -7.29 -14.96
C ASP A 64 -5.04 -8.37 -13.93
N THR A 65 -3.76 -8.52 -13.55
CA THR A 65 -3.38 -9.56 -12.60
C THR A 65 -3.84 -9.25 -11.18
N LEU A 66 -3.96 -7.95 -10.83
CA LEU A 66 -4.55 -7.59 -9.54
C LEU A 66 -5.99 -8.09 -9.41
N ARG A 67 -6.76 -8.02 -10.50
CA ARG A 67 -8.16 -8.49 -10.46
C ARG A 67 -8.25 -9.98 -10.20
N ALA A 68 -7.19 -10.72 -10.53
CA ALA A 68 -7.15 -12.16 -10.33
C ALA A 68 -6.28 -12.53 -9.12
N LEU A 69 -6.15 -11.63 -8.16
CA LEU A 69 -5.21 -11.82 -7.04
C LEU A 69 -5.45 -13.15 -6.31
N ARG A 70 -6.70 -13.52 -6.12
CA ARG A 70 -7.00 -14.77 -5.43
C ARG A 70 -6.43 -16.00 -6.15
N VAL A 71 -6.34 -15.93 -7.49
CA VAL A 71 -5.76 -17.02 -8.25
C VAL A 71 -4.28 -17.20 -7.89
N TRP A 72 -3.56 -16.08 -7.84
CA TRP A 72 -2.13 -16.13 -7.52
C TRP A 72 -1.87 -16.53 -6.08
N TRP A 73 -2.85 -16.35 -5.21
CA TRP A 73 -2.75 -16.72 -3.79
C TRP A 73 -3.60 -17.93 -3.46
N GLN A 74 -4.01 -18.71 -4.47
CA GLN A 74 -4.68 -19.99 -4.29
C GLN A 74 -5.92 -19.87 -3.39
N GLY A 75 -6.70 -18.83 -3.63
CA GLY A 75 -7.94 -18.60 -2.89
C GLY A 75 -7.77 -17.87 -1.57
N GLN A 76 -6.55 -17.64 -1.14
CA GLN A 76 -6.28 -16.94 0.12
C GLN A 76 -6.61 -15.47 -0.01
N ALA A 77 -7.37 -14.92 0.95
CA ALA A 77 -7.61 -13.49 0.99
C ALA A 77 -6.37 -12.77 1.49
N VAL A 78 -6.03 -11.66 0.82
CA VAL A 78 -4.79 -10.93 1.06
C VAL A 78 -5.11 -9.48 1.38
N ALA A 79 -4.42 -8.94 2.38
CA ALA A 79 -4.43 -7.51 2.67
C ALA A 79 -3.00 -6.99 2.54
N LEU A 80 -2.84 -5.89 1.83
CA LEU A 80 -1.53 -5.30 1.57
C LEU A 80 -1.23 -4.23 2.60
N VAL A 81 -0.03 -4.28 3.18
CA VAL A 81 0.48 -3.21 4.03
C VAL A 81 1.61 -2.54 3.26
N TRP A 82 1.37 -1.33 2.79
CA TRP A 82 2.31 -0.59 1.95
C TRP A 82 3.04 0.39 2.86
N GLU A 83 4.19 -0.02 3.37
CA GLU A 83 4.98 0.79 4.29
C GLU A 83 5.60 1.96 3.55
N ASP A 84 5.64 3.10 4.22
CA ASP A 84 6.26 4.32 3.69
C ASP A 84 5.65 4.77 2.36
N ALA A 85 4.38 4.46 2.13
CA ALA A 85 3.71 4.89 0.90
C ALA A 85 3.75 6.40 0.74
N GLY A 86 3.85 7.12 1.84
CA GLY A 86 3.97 8.58 1.81
C GLY A 86 5.19 9.08 1.05
N LEU A 87 6.25 8.28 0.97
CA LEU A 87 7.43 8.68 0.20
C LEU A 87 7.12 8.83 -1.28
N LEU A 88 6.36 7.90 -1.85
CA LEU A 88 5.95 8.03 -3.25
C LEU A 88 5.00 9.20 -3.41
N ARG A 89 4.06 9.34 -2.50
CA ARG A 89 3.09 10.43 -2.57
C ARG A 89 3.77 11.80 -2.58
N GLU A 90 4.81 11.96 -1.77
CA GLU A 90 5.56 13.22 -1.74
C GLU A 90 6.42 13.42 -2.97
N ALA A 91 7.00 12.34 -3.48
CA ALA A 91 7.88 12.43 -4.64
C ALA A 91 7.11 12.56 -5.94
N ASP A 92 5.97 11.89 -6.06
CA ASP A 92 5.19 11.86 -7.30
C ASP A 92 3.74 11.52 -6.98
N GLU A 93 2.94 12.55 -6.74
CA GLU A 93 1.55 12.33 -6.35
C GLU A 93 0.74 11.63 -7.43
N ARG A 94 1.05 11.87 -8.69
CA ARG A 94 0.35 11.20 -9.78
C ARG A 94 0.59 9.70 -9.76
N ALA A 95 1.84 9.30 -9.53
CA ALA A 95 2.17 7.88 -9.43
C ALA A 95 1.45 7.25 -8.25
N TRP A 96 1.41 7.95 -7.12
CA TRP A 96 0.67 7.49 -5.95
C TRP A 96 -0.81 7.27 -6.27
N GLN A 97 -1.43 8.28 -6.90
CA GLN A 97 -2.85 8.18 -7.23
C GLN A 97 -3.13 7.06 -8.22
N LEU A 98 -2.23 6.87 -9.18
CA LEU A 98 -2.38 5.82 -10.17
C LEU A 98 -2.35 4.44 -9.53
N LEU A 99 -1.31 4.17 -8.73
CA LEU A 99 -1.18 2.85 -8.12
C LEU A 99 -2.26 2.60 -7.07
N ALA A 100 -2.55 3.59 -6.24
CA ALA A 100 -3.62 3.46 -5.25
C ALA A 100 -4.96 3.23 -5.93
N GLY A 101 -5.21 3.91 -7.05
CA GLY A 101 -6.44 3.72 -7.81
C GLY A 101 -6.56 2.32 -8.39
N LEU A 102 -5.45 1.76 -8.86
CA LEU A 102 -5.47 0.39 -9.40
C LEU A 102 -5.78 -0.62 -8.29
N LEU A 103 -5.17 -0.45 -7.12
CA LEU A 103 -5.45 -1.31 -5.97
C LEU A 103 -6.90 -1.19 -5.54
N ASP A 104 -7.41 0.04 -5.52
CA ASP A 104 -8.79 0.28 -5.13
C ASP A 104 -9.78 -0.37 -6.10
N ARG A 105 -9.56 -0.20 -7.40
CA ARG A 105 -10.47 -0.77 -8.40
C ARG A 105 -10.41 -2.29 -8.41
N ALA A 106 -9.28 -2.88 -8.06
CA ALA A 106 -9.14 -4.32 -7.96
C ALA A 106 -9.66 -4.86 -6.62
N GLN A 107 -10.10 -3.97 -5.74
CA GLN A 107 -10.64 -4.31 -4.43
C GLN A 107 -9.63 -5.06 -3.57
N VAL A 108 -8.38 -4.62 -3.61
CA VAL A 108 -7.31 -5.16 -2.77
C VAL A 108 -7.26 -4.35 -1.48
N PRO A 109 -7.63 -4.92 -0.33
CA PRO A 109 -7.54 -4.19 0.93
C PRO A 109 -6.09 -3.75 1.15
N THR A 110 -5.88 -2.44 1.24
CA THR A 110 -4.55 -1.87 1.30
C THR A 110 -4.48 -0.83 2.40
N ILE A 111 -3.52 -0.99 3.28
CA ILE A 111 -3.21 0.01 4.30
C ILE A 111 -1.96 0.73 3.81
N ALA A 112 -2.11 2.00 3.43
CA ALA A 112 -1.00 2.81 2.97
C ALA A 112 -0.51 3.66 4.12
N VAL A 113 0.73 3.45 4.54
CA VAL A 113 1.31 4.20 5.65
C VAL A 113 1.86 5.50 5.10
N VAL A 114 1.19 6.59 5.41
CA VAL A 114 1.51 7.86 4.76
C VAL A 114 2.04 8.93 5.70
N GLY A 115 1.94 8.84 6.88
CA GLY A 115 2.52 9.88 7.63
C GLY A 115 2.21 9.78 9.05
N PRO A 116 2.65 10.60 9.85
CA PRO A 116 3.58 11.61 9.68
C PRO A 116 4.79 10.94 9.56
N ALA A 117 4.93 10.64 8.73
CA ALA A 117 5.93 10.12 8.60
C ALA A 117 6.74 10.59 9.50
N GLY A 118 6.79 10.37 9.81
CA GLY A 118 7.55 10.75 10.33
C GLY A 118 7.92 11.66 10.64
N PRO A 119 8.65 11.65 10.89
CA PRO A 119 9.10 12.49 11.53
C PRO A 119 9.01 13.63 11.03
N GLY A 120 9.12 13.91 10.87
CA GLY A 120 9.07 14.88 10.37
C GLY A 120 8.04 15.52 10.22
N ARG A 121 7.48 15.45 10.44
CA ARG A 121 6.49 16.14 10.25
C ARG A 121 5.84 16.36 11.37
N VAL A 122 5.93 16.37 11.75
CA VAL A 122 5.22 16.63 12.51
C VAL A 122 4.49 16.83 13.04
N GLN A 123 4.44 16.78 13.35
CA GLN A 123 3.70 17.02 13.77
C GLN A 123 3.15 17.22 14.30
N PRO A 124 3.08 17.45 14.65
CA PRO A 124 2.51 17.78 15.27
C PRO A 124 2.03 17.52 16.11
N SER A 125 2.25 17.52 16.25
CA SER A 125 1.97 17.60 16.79
C SER A 125 1.56 17.47 17.67
N PRO A 126 1.55 17.57 18.08
CA PRO A 126 1.17 17.63 18.58
C PRO A 126 0.75 17.27 19.33
N LEU A 127 0.90 17.29 19.37
CA LEU A 127 0.78 17.20 19.49
C LEU A 127 0.73 16.84 19.99
N GLN A 128 0.98 16.73 20.05
CA GLN A 128 1.22 16.66 19.82
C GLN A 128 1.25 16.49 20.24
N ASP A 129 1.33 16.58 20.79
CA ASP A 129 1.63 16.70 20.74
C ASP A 129 1.66 16.61 21.35
N GLY A 130 1.62 16.69 21.95
CA GLY A 130 1.81 16.96 21.79
C GLY A 130 1.92 16.74 22.30
N GLU A 131 1.95 16.74 22.16
CA GLU A 131 2.20 16.86 21.80
C GLU A 131 2.11 16.80 21.98
N VAL A 132 2.18 16.92 22.55
CA VAL A 132 2.18 17.17 22.14
C VAL A 132 2.13 16.90 22.26
#